data_e83aa0e877eb3a45c403e90e042fc53e
#
_entry.id   e83aa0e877eb3a45c403e90e042fc53e
#
_cell.length_a   1.000
_cell.length_b   1.000
_cell.length_c   1.000
_cell.angle_alpha   90.00
_cell.angle_beta   90.00
_cell.angle_gamma   90.00
#
_symmetry.space_group_name_H-M   'P 1'
#
loop_
_entity.id
_entity.type
_entity.pdbx_description
1 polymer ?
#
loop_
_entity_poly.entity_id
_entity_poly.type
_entity_poly.pdbx_seq_one_letter_code
_entity_poly.pdbx_strand_id
1 'polypeptide(L)'
;MAEKKQVKKAAPKKTETAEIKKEVKIMTQEALGMIETRGLVAAIEAADSMLKAANVTLIGTEKIGSGLVSVMVRGDVGAVKAAVEAGSDSASRLGELVAVHVIPRPHADVEKILPKF
;
A
#
# COMPACT_ATOMS: atom_id res chain seq x y z
N MET A 1 -29.17 -25.61 -15.47
CA MET A 1 -27.70 -25.61 -15.61
C MET A 1 -27.21 -24.42 -16.39
N ALA A 2 -27.75 -24.17 -17.57
CA ALA A 2 -27.39 -23.00 -18.36
C ALA A 2 -27.72 -21.67 -17.68
N GLU A 3 -28.84 -21.62 -16.96
CA GLU A 3 -29.24 -20.45 -16.21
C GLU A 3 -28.23 -20.08 -15.11
N LYS A 4 -27.69 -21.06 -14.41
CA LYS A 4 -26.67 -20.83 -13.38
C LYS A 4 -25.41 -20.24 -13.99
N LYS A 5 -25.03 -20.66 -15.20
CA LYS A 5 -23.88 -20.11 -15.90
C LYS A 5 -24.14 -18.67 -16.35
N GLN A 6 -25.34 -18.36 -16.80
CA GLN A 6 -25.72 -17.02 -17.20
C GLN A 6 -25.76 -16.08 -16.00
N VAL A 7 -26.33 -16.52 -14.89
CA VAL A 7 -26.34 -15.76 -13.65
C VAL A 7 -24.91 -15.49 -13.17
N LYS A 8 -24.03 -16.47 -13.27
CA LYS A 8 -22.63 -16.30 -12.92
C LYS A 8 -21.92 -15.31 -13.83
N LYS A 9 -22.30 -15.25 -15.10
CA LYS A 9 -21.73 -14.28 -16.04
C LYS A 9 -22.24 -12.86 -15.79
N ALA A 10 -23.48 -12.70 -15.40
CA ALA A 10 -24.05 -11.40 -15.08
C ALA A 10 -23.60 -10.90 -13.71
N ALA A 11 -23.58 -11.79 -12.71
CA ALA A 11 -23.18 -11.46 -11.36
C ALA A 11 -21.72 -10.97 -11.27
N PRO A 12 -20.73 -11.57 -11.98
CA PRO A 12 -19.35 -11.06 -11.91
C PRO A 12 -19.20 -9.61 -12.33
N LYS A 13 -19.90 -9.15 -13.34
CA LYS A 13 -19.83 -7.74 -13.75
C LYS A 13 -20.32 -6.79 -12.67
N LYS A 14 -21.46 -7.10 -12.05
CA LYS A 14 -21.99 -6.29 -10.95
C LYS A 14 -21.08 -6.38 -9.73
N THR A 15 -20.58 -7.57 -9.46
CA THR A 15 -19.68 -7.82 -8.35
C THR A 15 -18.38 -7.06 -8.53
N GLU A 16 -17.79 -7.10 -9.72
CA GLU A 16 -16.57 -6.36 -10.01
C GLU A 16 -16.76 -4.86 -9.80
N THR A 17 -17.85 -4.27 -10.31
CA THR A 17 -18.13 -2.86 -10.13
C THR A 17 -18.31 -2.50 -8.66
N ALA A 18 -19.03 -3.32 -7.91
CA ALA A 18 -19.26 -3.11 -6.49
C ALA A 18 -17.95 -3.27 -5.70
N GLU A 19 -17.15 -4.27 -6.06
CA GLU A 19 -15.86 -4.51 -5.42
C GLU A 19 -14.87 -3.36 -5.68
N ILE A 20 -14.81 -2.88 -6.91
CA ILE A 20 -13.96 -1.74 -7.26
C ILE A 20 -14.36 -0.50 -6.47
N LYS A 21 -15.66 -0.20 -6.39
CA LYS A 21 -16.15 0.92 -5.59
C LYS A 21 -15.84 0.74 -4.11
N LYS A 22 -15.99 -0.48 -3.60
CA LYS A 22 -15.69 -0.82 -2.22
C LYS A 22 -14.21 -0.67 -1.94
N GLU A 23 -13.36 -1.16 -2.83
CA GLU A 23 -11.91 -1.04 -2.70
C GLU A 23 -11.47 0.42 -2.70
N VAL A 24 -11.97 1.22 -3.63
CA VAL A 24 -11.66 2.66 -3.69
C VAL A 24 -12.09 3.35 -2.40
N LYS A 25 -13.28 3.04 -1.90
CA LYS A 25 -13.78 3.62 -0.66
C LYS A 25 -12.92 3.21 0.54
N ILE A 26 -12.54 1.94 0.63
CA ILE A 26 -11.68 1.44 1.70
C ILE A 26 -10.32 2.14 1.63
N MET A 27 -9.72 2.21 0.45
CA MET A 27 -8.42 2.84 0.26
C MET A 27 -8.43 4.33 0.64
N THR A 28 -9.50 5.05 0.30
CA THR A 28 -9.60 6.47 0.65
C THR A 28 -9.80 6.71 2.14
N GLN A 29 -10.26 5.68 2.89
CA GLN A 29 -10.48 5.78 4.33
C GLN A 29 -9.30 5.26 5.14
N GLU A 30 -8.41 4.50 4.53
CA GLU A 30 -7.26 3.92 5.21
C GLU A 30 -6.07 4.86 5.24
N ALA A 31 -5.29 4.74 6.31
CA ALA A 31 -4.04 5.47 6.41
C ALA A 31 -3.06 5.01 5.33
N LEU A 32 -2.18 5.90 4.93
CA LEU A 32 -1.13 5.63 3.96
C LEU A 32 0.21 5.77 4.66
N GLY A 33 1.01 4.71 4.64
CA GLY A 33 2.36 4.70 5.16
C GLY A 33 3.37 4.66 4.04
N MET A 34 4.45 5.42 4.17
CA MET A 34 5.46 5.55 3.12
C MET A 34 6.85 5.54 3.73
N ILE A 35 7.74 4.78 3.11
CA ILE A 35 9.16 4.76 3.45
C ILE A 35 9.95 4.93 2.16
N GLU A 36 10.86 5.90 2.16
CA GLU A 36 11.74 6.12 1.03
C GLU A 36 13.17 5.83 1.44
N THR A 37 13.86 5.02 0.64
CA THR A 37 15.24 4.63 0.88
C THR A 37 16.08 4.91 -0.36
N ARG A 38 17.40 4.97 -0.16
CA ARG A 38 18.32 4.94 -1.28
C ARG A 38 18.73 3.49 -1.48
N GLY A 39 18.28 2.92 -2.60
CA GLY A 39 18.54 1.53 -2.95
C GLY A 39 17.36 0.60 -2.71
N LEU A 40 17.28 -0.41 -3.56
CA LEU A 40 16.16 -1.35 -3.56
C LEU A 40 16.22 -2.34 -2.38
N VAL A 41 17.41 -2.73 -1.96
CA VAL A 41 17.55 -3.74 -0.89
C VAL A 41 16.93 -3.24 0.41
N ALA A 42 17.25 -2.01 0.80
CA ALA A 42 16.67 -1.42 2.01
C ALA A 42 15.15 -1.25 1.88
N ALA A 43 14.66 -0.93 0.68
CA ALA A 43 13.22 -0.79 0.45
C ALA A 43 12.50 -2.14 0.60
N ILE A 44 13.08 -3.21 0.09
CA ILE A 44 12.49 -4.55 0.22
C ILE A 44 12.48 -5.00 1.68
N GLU A 45 13.56 -4.74 2.39
CA GLU A 45 13.62 -5.04 3.84
C GLU A 45 12.56 -4.26 4.60
N ALA A 46 12.38 -2.98 4.27
CA ALA A 46 11.33 -2.17 4.86
C ALA A 46 9.95 -2.77 4.63
N ALA A 47 9.67 -3.19 3.40
CA ALA A 47 8.40 -3.81 3.05
C ALA A 47 8.15 -5.08 3.86
N ASP A 48 9.13 -5.95 3.93
CA ASP A 48 9.02 -7.20 4.68
C ASP A 48 8.76 -6.93 6.17
N SER A 49 9.53 -6.04 6.77
CA SER A 49 9.38 -5.68 8.18
C SER A 49 8.01 -5.07 8.47
N MET A 50 7.53 -4.21 7.58
CA MET A 50 6.21 -3.61 7.74
C MET A 50 5.10 -4.66 7.75
N LEU A 51 5.16 -5.59 6.79
CA LEU A 51 4.15 -6.64 6.66
C LEU A 51 4.19 -7.63 7.83
N LYS A 52 5.35 -7.86 8.41
CA LYS A 52 5.49 -8.73 9.58
C LYS A 52 5.09 -8.06 10.89
N ALA A 53 5.24 -6.75 10.98
CA ALA A 53 5.01 -6.01 12.23
C ALA A 53 3.56 -5.72 12.51
N ALA A 54 2.72 -5.53 11.49
CA ALA A 54 1.34 -5.12 11.67
C ALA A 54 0.47 -5.57 10.49
N ASN A 55 -0.83 -5.53 10.70
CA ASN A 55 -1.78 -5.91 9.67
C ASN A 55 -1.98 -4.76 8.68
N VAL A 56 -1.09 -4.68 7.72
CA VAL A 56 -1.13 -3.69 6.65
C VAL A 56 -1.08 -4.38 5.29
N THR A 57 -1.54 -3.68 4.27
CA THR A 57 -1.52 -4.16 2.89
C THR A 57 -0.42 -3.44 2.13
N LEU A 58 0.46 -4.21 1.48
CA LEU A 58 1.49 -3.63 0.62
C LEU A 58 0.84 -3.10 -0.65
N ILE A 59 1.04 -1.83 -0.93
CA ILE A 59 0.54 -1.21 -2.16
C ILE A 59 1.56 -1.44 -3.28
N GLY A 60 2.82 -1.22 -3.00
CA GLY A 60 3.88 -1.47 -3.96
C GLY A 60 5.11 -0.63 -3.71
N THR A 61 6.04 -0.72 -4.65
CA THR A 61 7.26 0.06 -4.63
C THR A 61 7.35 0.90 -5.90
N GLU A 62 7.95 2.07 -5.79
CA GLU A 62 8.18 2.96 -6.93
C GLU A 62 9.63 3.38 -6.96
N LYS A 63 10.27 3.16 -8.11
CA LYS A 63 11.65 3.62 -8.36
C LYS A 63 11.57 5.03 -8.93
N ILE A 64 12.00 6.00 -8.14
CA ILE A 64 11.84 7.41 -8.51
C ILE A 64 12.96 7.89 -9.40
N GLY A 65 14.12 7.30 -9.27
CA GLY A 65 15.35 7.72 -9.96
C GLY A 65 16.43 8.07 -8.97
N SER A 66 17.67 8.13 -9.43
CA SER A 66 18.84 8.42 -8.60
C SER A 66 19.01 7.46 -7.42
N GLY A 67 18.55 6.21 -7.58
CA GLY A 67 18.62 5.20 -6.55
C GLY A 67 17.52 5.29 -5.50
N LEU A 68 16.63 6.26 -5.58
CA LEU A 68 15.54 6.41 -4.61
C LEU A 68 14.41 5.42 -4.90
N VAL A 69 13.95 4.78 -3.84
CA VAL A 69 12.85 3.82 -3.91
C VAL A 69 11.86 4.12 -2.80
N SER A 70 10.59 4.21 -3.12
CA SER A 70 9.52 4.39 -2.13
C SER A 70 8.69 3.12 -2.02
N VAL A 71 8.34 2.77 -0.79
CA VAL A 71 7.46 1.65 -0.46
C VAL A 71 6.24 2.19 0.25
N MET A 72 5.06 1.71 -0.13
CA MET A 72 3.81 2.20 0.43
C MET A 72 2.95 1.07 0.96
N VAL A 73 2.31 1.32 2.10
CA VAL A 73 1.36 0.38 2.73
C VAL A 73 0.09 1.11 3.13
N ARG A 74 -1.00 0.35 3.24
CA ARG A 74 -2.30 0.85 3.67
C ARG A 74 -2.83 0.02 4.81
N GLY A 75 -3.69 0.62 5.61
CA GLY A 75 -4.36 -0.07 6.70
C GLY A 75 -4.87 0.92 7.75
N ASP A 76 -5.29 0.40 8.90
CA ASP A 76 -5.67 1.23 10.02
C ASP A 76 -4.49 2.09 10.46
N VAL A 77 -4.77 3.31 10.93
CA VAL A 77 -3.72 4.26 11.28
C VAL A 77 -2.74 3.71 12.32
N GLY A 78 -3.23 3.01 13.33
CA GLY A 78 -2.35 2.41 14.35
C GLY A 78 -1.45 1.34 13.77
N ALA A 79 -2.00 0.48 12.91
CA ALA A 79 -1.22 -0.56 12.24
C ALA A 79 -0.19 0.04 11.29
N VAL A 80 -0.56 1.06 10.53
CA VAL A 80 0.35 1.72 9.60
C VAL A 80 1.50 2.40 10.34
N LYS A 81 1.21 3.08 11.44
CA LYS A 81 2.25 3.70 12.28
C LYS A 81 3.24 2.67 12.80
N ALA A 82 2.74 1.57 13.35
CA ALA A 82 3.59 0.49 13.86
C ALA A 82 4.41 -0.14 12.74
N ALA A 83 3.81 -0.38 11.58
CA ALA A 83 4.48 -0.94 10.42
C ALA A 83 5.62 -0.03 9.95
N VAL A 84 5.33 1.25 9.78
CA VAL A 84 6.32 2.22 9.29
C VAL A 84 7.49 2.36 10.27
N GLU A 85 7.23 2.35 11.56
CA GLU A 85 8.28 2.38 12.57
C GLU A 85 9.20 1.16 12.45
N ALA A 86 8.63 -0.04 12.38
CA ALA A 86 9.41 -1.27 12.23
C ALA A 86 10.19 -1.29 10.91
N GLY A 87 9.55 -0.87 9.82
CA GLY A 87 10.19 -0.84 8.51
C GLY A 87 11.34 0.14 8.43
N SER A 88 11.18 1.31 9.03
CA SER A 88 12.24 2.32 9.04
C SER A 88 13.45 1.86 9.85
N ASP A 89 13.23 1.22 10.97
CA ASP A 89 14.31 0.66 11.77
C ASP A 89 15.10 -0.39 11.01
N SER A 90 14.40 -1.32 10.36
CA SER A 90 15.04 -2.38 9.58
C SER A 90 15.78 -1.83 8.37
N ALA A 91 15.18 -0.89 7.65
CA ALA A 91 15.78 -0.31 6.45
C ALA A 91 17.06 0.45 6.79
N SER A 92 17.08 1.18 7.90
CA SER A 92 18.23 1.99 8.30
C SER A 92 19.47 1.16 8.64
N ARG A 93 19.29 -0.13 8.93
CA ARG A 93 20.42 -1.03 9.17
C ARG A 93 21.06 -1.51 7.88
N LEU A 94 20.36 -1.48 6.77
CA LEU A 94 20.84 -2.00 5.49
C LEU A 94 21.22 -0.91 4.49
N GLY A 95 20.68 0.29 4.66
CA GLY A 95 20.92 1.34 3.71
C GLY A 95 20.51 2.70 4.25
N GLU A 96 20.46 3.68 3.35
CA GLU A 96 20.11 5.04 3.75
C GLU A 96 18.60 5.21 3.76
N LEU A 97 18.08 5.57 4.92
CA LEU A 97 16.68 5.95 5.08
C LEU A 97 16.56 7.42 4.71
N VAL A 98 15.77 7.73 3.69
CA VAL A 98 15.63 9.09 3.17
C VAL A 98 14.47 9.83 3.80
N ALA A 99 13.30 9.20 3.84
CA ALA A 99 12.11 9.83 4.39
C ALA A 99 11.11 8.76 4.85
N VAL A 100 10.34 9.11 5.86
CA VAL A 100 9.31 8.24 6.44
C VAL A 100 8.12 9.12 6.76
N HIS A 101 6.93 8.69 6.39
CA HIS A 101 5.74 9.46 6.70
C HIS A 101 4.48 8.58 6.76
N VAL A 102 3.55 9.02 7.58
CA VAL A 102 2.21 8.42 7.65
C VAL A 102 1.20 9.52 7.46
N ILE A 103 0.28 9.33 6.52
CA ILE A 103 -0.87 10.20 6.35
C ILE A 103 -2.05 9.45 6.96
N PRO A 104 -2.57 9.87 8.13
CA PRO A 104 -3.62 9.11 8.82
C PRO A 104 -4.93 9.03 8.04
N ARG A 105 -5.27 10.08 7.33
CA ARG A 105 -6.51 10.15 6.57
C ARG A 105 -6.30 10.90 5.27
N PRO A 106 -5.75 10.24 4.25
CA PRO A 106 -5.46 10.89 2.98
C PRO A 106 -6.74 11.45 2.35
N HIS A 107 -6.64 12.65 1.79
CA HIS A 107 -7.74 13.21 1.02
C HIS A 107 -7.98 12.34 -0.21
N ALA A 108 -9.24 12.22 -0.63
CA ALA A 108 -9.61 11.38 -1.79
C ALA A 108 -8.82 11.76 -3.05
N ASP A 109 -8.51 13.03 -3.24
CA ASP A 109 -7.77 13.48 -4.42
C ASP A 109 -6.30 13.05 -4.41
N VAL A 110 -5.74 12.73 -3.25
CA VAL A 110 -4.36 12.22 -3.15
C VAL A 110 -4.21 10.91 -3.91
N GLU A 111 -5.26 10.09 -3.94
CA GLU A 111 -5.23 8.83 -4.67
C GLU A 111 -4.91 9.03 -6.16
N LYS A 112 -5.25 10.18 -6.71
CA LYS A 112 -5.03 10.48 -8.13
C LYS A 112 -3.57 10.68 -8.49
N ILE A 113 -2.74 11.07 -7.52
CA ILE A 113 -1.33 11.36 -7.76
C ILE A 113 -0.38 10.29 -7.22
N LEU A 114 -0.91 9.27 -6.55
CA LEU A 114 -0.09 8.15 -6.11
C LEU A 114 0.39 7.34 -7.31
N PRO A 115 1.57 6.71 -7.22
CA PRO A 115 2.02 5.80 -8.28
C PRO A 115 0.99 4.70 -8.50
N LYS A 116 0.87 4.26 -9.74
CA LYS A 116 0.00 3.15 -10.09
C LYS A 116 0.82 1.87 -10.10
N PHE A 117 0.41 0.94 -9.29
CA PHE A 117 1.11 -0.32 -9.10
C PHE A 117 0.40 -1.47 -9.81
#